data_e489597d75709ef2abf4b8384b3ecb6d
#
_entry.id   e489597d75709ef2abf4b8384b3ecb6d
#
_cell.length_a   1.000
_cell.length_b   1.000
_cell.length_c   1.000
_cell.angle_alpha   90.00
_cell.angle_beta   90.00
_cell.angle_gamma   90.00
#
_symmetry.space_group_name_H-M   'P 1'
#
loop_
_entity.id
_entity.type
_entity.pdbx_description
1 polymer ?
#
loop_
_entity_poly.entity_id
_entity_poly.type
_entity_poly.pdbx_seq_one_letter_code
_entity_poly.pdbx_strand_id
1 'polypeptide(L)'
;MKHFEPREAYEFLKKNPNSVFIDCRSEMEYLFVGHPAGAILVPWNDGPNWEVNPDFVAHVKKAASVDRPIILICRSGNRSLDAGRALEEAGFTKVWNVLHGFEGELDEQHHRGTKTGWRYEGLPWEQC
;
A
#
# COMPACT_ATOMS: atom_id res chain seq x y z
N MET A 1 -2.05 0.34 14.56
CA MET A 1 -1.33 0.25 13.27
C MET A 1 0.01 0.95 13.40
N LYS A 2 1.04 0.31 12.90
CA LYS A 2 2.40 0.87 12.91
C LYS A 2 2.76 1.37 11.51
N HIS A 3 3.86 2.09 11.42
CA HIS A 3 4.31 2.68 10.15
C HIS A 3 5.75 2.30 9.87
N PHE A 4 6.03 2.08 8.58
CA PHE A 4 7.39 1.88 8.09
C PHE A 4 7.77 3.01 7.14
N GLU A 5 9.02 3.46 7.20
CA GLU A 5 9.60 4.15 6.06
C GLU A 5 9.70 3.16 4.89
N PRO A 6 9.70 3.60 3.63
CA PRO A 6 9.72 2.67 2.50
C PRO A 6 10.84 1.63 2.56
N ARG A 7 12.04 2.05 2.93
CA ARG A 7 13.18 1.14 3.00
C ARG A 7 13.03 0.12 4.13
N GLU A 8 12.45 0.54 5.26
CA GLU A 8 12.16 -0.38 6.36
C GLU A 8 11.14 -1.43 5.94
N ALA A 9 10.10 -1.01 5.20
CA ALA A 9 9.08 -1.93 4.69
C ALA A 9 9.71 -2.96 3.75
N TYR A 10 10.57 -2.51 2.86
CA TYR A 10 11.26 -3.39 1.92
C TYR A 10 12.11 -4.44 2.66
N GLU A 11 12.88 -4.02 3.65
CA GLU A 11 13.70 -4.94 4.44
C GLU A 11 12.84 -5.93 5.22
N PHE A 12 11.74 -5.46 5.80
CA PHE A 12 10.80 -6.33 6.53
C PHE A 12 10.22 -7.39 5.60
N LEU A 13 9.81 -7.01 4.40
CA LEU A 13 9.23 -7.93 3.42
C LEU A 13 10.23 -9.01 3.00
N LYS A 14 11.49 -8.66 2.84
CA LYS A 14 12.52 -9.62 2.49
C LYS A 14 12.78 -10.63 3.62
N LYS A 15 12.73 -10.18 4.87
CA LYS A 15 12.99 -11.01 6.05
C LYS A 15 11.78 -11.81 6.50
N ASN A 16 10.60 -11.42 6.06
CA ASN A 16 9.33 -12.04 6.49
C ASN A 16 8.51 -12.46 5.27
N PRO A 17 8.88 -13.57 4.60
CA PRO A 17 8.18 -14.02 3.38
C PRO A 17 6.72 -14.39 3.62
N ASN A 18 6.31 -14.52 4.88
CA ASN A 18 4.93 -14.74 5.27
C ASN A 18 4.07 -13.46 5.18
N SER A 19 4.70 -12.30 4.97
CA SER A 19 4.01 -11.02 4.86
C SER A 19 3.26 -10.91 3.54
N VAL A 20 2.16 -10.16 3.55
CA VAL A 20 1.40 -9.84 2.34
C VAL A 20 1.52 -8.35 2.09
N PHE A 21 2.03 -7.98 0.92
CA PHE A 21 2.21 -6.59 0.52
C PHE A 21 1.05 -6.19 -0.38
N ILE A 22 0.28 -5.20 0.05
CA ILE A 22 -0.97 -4.80 -0.61
C ILE A 22 -0.89 -3.35 -1.05
N ASP A 23 -1.07 -3.15 -2.36
CA ASP A 23 -1.27 -1.83 -2.94
C ASP A 23 -2.78 -1.55 -2.94
N CYS A 24 -3.20 -0.55 -2.19
CA CYS A 24 -4.62 -0.24 -2.04
C CYS A 24 -5.07 0.95 -2.89
N ARG A 25 -4.31 1.28 -3.93
CA ARG A 25 -4.67 2.30 -4.91
C ARG A 25 -5.65 1.75 -5.94
N SER A 26 -6.02 2.58 -6.91
CA SER A 26 -6.86 2.16 -8.03
C SER A 26 -6.09 1.26 -9.00
N GLU A 27 -6.84 0.51 -9.81
CA GLU A 27 -6.27 -0.35 -10.84
C GLU A 27 -5.44 0.47 -11.83
N MET A 28 -5.94 1.65 -12.23
CA MET A 28 -5.23 2.52 -13.18
C MET A 28 -3.88 2.98 -12.63
N GLU A 29 -3.82 3.33 -11.36
CA GLU A 29 -2.57 3.70 -10.71
C GLU A 29 -1.59 2.52 -10.69
N TYR A 30 -2.08 1.36 -10.28
CA TYR A 30 -1.26 0.15 -10.19
C TYR A 30 -0.63 -0.22 -11.53
N LEU A 31 -1.43 -0.19 -12.59
CA LEU A 31 -0.98 -0.60 -13.92
C LEU A 31 -0.11 0.47 -14.60
N PHE A 32 -0.57 1.72 -14.63
CA PHE A 32 0.02 2.75 -15.48
C PHE A 32 1.02 3.66 -14.77
N VAL A 33 0.80 3.98 -13.52
CA VAL A 33 1.80 4.73 -12.75
C VAL A 33 2.92 3.81 -12.30
N GLY A 34 2.59 2.55 -12.06
CA GLY A 34 3.50 1.53 -11.57
C GLY A 34 3.16 1.13 -10.14
N HIS A 35 3.77 0.06 -9.68
CA HIS A 35 3.54 -0.50 -8.35
C HIS A 35 4.82 -1.15 -7.82
N PRO A 36 4.93 -1.31 -6.49
CA PRO A 36 6.08 -1.99 -5.92
C PRO A 36 6.12 -3.45 -6.39
N ALA A 37 7.31 -3.95 -6.67
CA ALA A 37 7.49 -5.36 -7.00
C ALA A 37 7.01 -6.23 -5.83
N GLY A 38 6.20 -7.23 -6.12
CA GLY A 38 5.64 -8.14 -5.11
C GLY A 38 4.35 -7.68 -4.44
N ALA A 39 3.89 -6.47 -4.74
CA ALA A 39 2.62 -5.98 -4.20
C ALA A 39 1.44 -6.54 -5.00
N ILE A 40 0.40 -6.98 -4.30
CA ILE A 40 -0.87 -7.36 -4.94
C ILE A 40 -1.85 -6.19 -4.83
N LEU A 41 -2.71 -6.08 -5.82
CA LEU A 41 -3.69 -5.00 -5.86
C LEU A 41 -4.97 -5.41 -5.15
N VAL A 42 -5.32 -4.66 -4.10
CA VAL A 42 -6.66 -4.72 -3.48
C VAL A 42 -7.09 -3.27 -3.25
N PRO A 43 -7.86 -2.68 -4.16
CA PRO A 43 -8.22 -1.26 -4.05
C PRO A 43 -9.05 -0.95 -2.81
N TRP A 44 -8.67 0.11 -2.11
CA TRP A 44 -9.50 0.69 -1.06
C TRP A 44 -10.66 1.47 -1.67
N ASN A 45 -10.36 2.29 -2.68
CA ASN A 45 -11.38 2.91 -3.52
C ASN A 45 -10.89 2.95 -4.97
N ASP A 46 -11.83 2.94 -5.91
CA ASP A 46 -11.51 2.90 -7.33
C ASP A 46 -12.57 3.70 -8.11
N GLY A 47 -12.23 4.05 -9.37
CA GLY A 47 -13.16 4.73 -10.26
C GLY A 47 -14.36 3.86 -10.65
N PRO A 48 -15.39 4.48 -11.26
CA PRO A 48 -15.45 5.90 -11.64
C PRO A 48 -15.81 6.86 -10.49
N ASN A 49 -16.45 6.37 -9.44
CA ASN A 49 -17.00 7.26 -8.40
C ASN A 49 -16.11 7.42 -7.17
N TRP A 50 -15.02 6.70 -7.11
CA TRP A 50 -14.07 6.72 -5.98
C TRP A 50 -14.71 6.36 -4.65
N GLU A 51 -15.76 5.56 -4.67
CA GLU A 51 -16.37 5.05 -3.47
C GLU A 51 -15.49 4.02 -2.81
N VAL A 52 -15.55 3.96 -1.48
CA VAL A 52 -14.81 2.95 -0.72
C VAL A 52 -15.34 1.57 -1.12
N ASN A 53 -14.43 0.65 -1.41
CA ASN A 53 -14.76 -0.71 -1.78
C ASN A 53 -15.36 -1.45 -0.56
N PRO A 54 -16.66 -1.78 -0.55
CA PRO A 54 -17.27 -2.44 0.59
C PRO A 54 -16.74 -3.86 0.82
N ASP A 55 -16.09 -4.44 -0.19
CA ASP A 55 -15.53 -5.79 -0.14
C ASP A 55 -14.04 -5.82 0.15
N PHE A 56 -13.45 -4.66 0.51
CA PHE A 56 -12.00 -4.57 0.73
C PHE A 56 -11.50 -5.60 1.75
N VAL A 57 -12.13 -5.64 2.92
CA VAL A 57 -11.74 -6.57 3.99
C VAL A 57 -11.90 -8.03 3.52
N ALA A 58 -12.99 -8.34 2.83
CA ALA A 58 -13.24 -9.68 2.32
C ALA A 58 -12.16 -10.10 1.30
N HIS A 59 -11.76 -9.18 0.43
CA HIS A 59 -10.70 -9.43 -0.54
C HIS A 59 -9.36 -9.69 0.15
N VAL A 60 -9.03 -8.91 1.18
CA VAL A 60 -7.78 -9.13 1.93
C VAL A 60 -7.83 -10.48 2.66
N LYS A 61 -8.96 -10.85 3.24
CA LYS A 61 -9.11 -12.15 3.91
C LYS A 61 -8.93 -13.34 2.97
N LYS A 62 -9.21 -13.17 1.68
CA LYS A 62 -8.93 -14.20 0.68
C LYS A 62 -7.44 -14.35 0.42
N ALA A 63 -6.67 -13.29 0.59
CA ALA A 63 -5.24 -13.28 0.34
C ALA A 63 -4.42 -13.66 1.58
N ALA A 64 -4.95 -13.41 2.79
CA ALA A 64 -4.20 -13.60 4.03
C ALA A 64 -5.12 -13.86 5.22
N SER A 65 -4.68 -14.74 6.12
CA SER A 65 -5.34 -14.91 7.42
C SER A 65 -5.04 -13.71 8.32
N VAL A 66 -5.87 -13.51 9.35
CA VAL A 66 -5.80 -12.31 10.20
C VAL A 66 -4.51 -12.20 11.04
N ASP A 67 -3.76 -13.27 11.17
CA ASP A 67 -2.50 -13.31 11.93
C ASP A 67 -1.26 -13.06 11.08
N ARG A 68 -1.40 -12.98 9.76
CA ARG A 68 -0.27 -12.69 8.87
C ARG A 68 0.03 -11.20 8.84
N PRO A 69 1.30 -10.81 8.75
CA PRO A 69 1.66 -9.40 8.59
C PRO A 69 1.14 -8.84 7.27
N ILE A 70 0.47 -7.70 7.35
CA ILE A 70 -0.06 -6.98 6.19
C ILE A 70 0.65 -5.64 6.09
N ILE A 71 1.27 -5.38 4.95
CA ILE A 71 1.92 -4.10 4.68
C ILE A 71 1.13 -3.41 3.57
N LEU A 72 0.59 -2.23 3.88
CA LEU A 72 -0.26 -1.46 2.98
C LEU A 72 0.51 -0.29 2.39
N ILE A 73 0.32 -0.06 1.10
CA ILE A 73 0.89 1.11 0.42
C ILE A 73 -0.20 1.76 -0.44
N CYS A 74 -0.18 3.08 -0.51
CA CYS A 74 -1.02 3.84 -1.43
C CYS A 74 -0.16 4.90 -2.13
N ARG A 75 -0.77 5.97 -2.65
CA ARG A 75 -0.01 6.99 -3.38
C ARG A 75 0.92 7.79 -2.48
N SER A 76 0.41 8.27 -1.34
CA SER A 76 1.14 9.16 -0.43
C SER A 76 0.97 8.82 1.05
N GLY A 77 0.28 7.72 1.36
CA GLY A 77 0.14 7.22 2.73
C GLY A 77 -1.21 7.49 3.41
N ASN A 78 -2.17 8.12 2.73
CA ASN A 78 -3.46 8.49 3.34
C ASN A 78 -4.55 7.43 3.21
N ARG A 79 -4.77 6.90 2.01
CA ARG A 79 -5.78 5.84 1.77
C ARG A 79 -5.45 4.59 2.59
N SER A 80 -4.17 4.27 2.70
CA SER A 80 -3.70 3.11 3.45
C SER A 80 -3.96 3.21 4.95
N LEU A 81 -4.09 4.43 5.50
CA LEU A 81 -4.48 4.60 6.90
C LEU A 81 -5.90 4.12 7.14
N ASP A 82 -6.84 4.53 6.28
CA ASP A 82 -8.24 4.13 6.39
C ASP A 82 -8.38 2.62 6.13
N ALA A 83 -7.68 2.12 5.13
CA ALA A 83 -7.67 0.69 4.82
C ALA A 83 -7.13 -0.12 6.00
N GLY A 84 -6.04 0.34 6.61
CA GLY A 84 -5.44 -0.33 7.76
C GLY A 84 -6.35 -0.37 8.97
N ARG A 85 -7.07 0.73 9.24
CA ARG A 85 -8.05 0.76 10.33
C ARG A 85 -9.18 -0.24 10.11
N ALA A 86 -9.66 -0.35 8.88
CA ALA A 86 -10.70 -1.33 8.54
C ALA A 86 -10.20 -2.76 8.78
N LEU A 87 -8.96 -3.06 8.43
CA LEU A 87 -8.38 -4.38 8.66
C LEU A 87 -8.22 -4.67 10.15
N GLU A 88 -7.77 -3.70 10.93
CA GLU A 88 -7.64 -3.88 12.38
C GLU A 88 -8.99 -4.12 13.04
N GLU A 89 -10.02 -3.39 12.64
CA GLU A 89 -11.38 -3.61 13.14
C GLU A 89 -11.90 -5.00 12.78
N ALA A 90 -11.40 -5.57 11.69
CA ALA A 90 -11.79 -6.91 11.23
C ALA A 90 -10.94 -8.04 11.85
N GLY A 91 -10.02 -7.70 12.76
CA GLY A 91 -9.25 -8.69 13.51
C GLY A 91 -7.81 -8.91 13.04
N PHE A 92 -7.34 -8.17 12.04
CA PHE A 92 -5.93 -8.25 11.65
C PHE A 92 -5.07 -7.59 12.74
N THR A 93 -4.07 -8.31 13.22
CA THR A 93 -3.29 -7.89 14.39
C THR A 93 -1.93 -7.29 14.03
N LYS A 94 -1.48 -7.45 12.79
CA LYS A 94 -0.16 -7.04 12.34
C LYS A 94 -0.29 -6.25 11.05
N VAL A 95 -0.65 -4.97 11.18
CA VAL A 95 -0.88 -4.08 10.03
C VAL A 95 0.09 -2.93 10.08
N TRP A 96 0.80 -2.69 8.97
CA TRP A 96 1.71 -1.57 8.79
C TRP A 96 1.33 -0.75 7.58
N ASN A 97 1.53 0.55 7.70
CA ASN A 97 1.39 1.51 6.61
C ASN A 97 2.79 1.93 6.13
N VAL A 98 2.99 1.96 4.82
CA VAL A 98 4.22 2.52 4.26
C VAL A 98 4.07 4.03 4.16
N LEU A 99 4.85 4.75 4.95
CA LEU A 99 4.87 6.22 4.95
C LEU A 99 5.24 6.73 3.56
N HIS A 100 4.63 7.83 3.16
CA HIS A 100 4.85 8.49 1.88
C HIS A 100 4.33 7.73 0.66
N GLY A 101 4.00 6.44 0.82
CA GLY A 101 3.43 5.63 -0.24
C GLY A 101 4.37 5.38 -1.42
N PHE A 102 3.76 5.08 -2.56
CA PHE A 102 4.52 4.75 -3.77
C PHE A 102 5.11 5.99 -4.45
N GLU A 103 4.33 7.06 -4.56
CA GLU A 103 4.72 8.27 -5.29
C GLU A 103 5.29 9.36 -4.39
N GLY A 104 5.05 9.28 -3.09
CA GLY A 104 5.53 10.28 -2.16
C GLY A 104 4.66 11.53 -2.06
N GLU A 105 5.15 12.49 -1.30
CA GLU A 105 4.49 13.78 -1.13
C GLU A 105 4.77 14.71 -2.31
N LEU A 106 3.94 15.75 -2.44
CA LEU A 106 4.14 16.79 -3.45
C LEU A 106 5.32 17.69 -3.06
N ASP A 107 6.12 18.06 -4.05
CA ASP A 107 7.16 19.07 -3.86
C ASP A 107 6.56 20.48 -4.08
N GLU A 108 7.43 21.50 -4.07
CA GLU A 108 7.01 22.89 -4.23
C GLU A 108 6.40 23.19 -5.59
N GLN A 109 6.73 22.38 -6.60
CA GLN A 109 6.18 22.51 -7.95
C GLN A 109 4.98 21.60 -8.18
N HIS A 110 4.43 21.00 -7.13
CA HIS A 110 3.32 20.06 -7.20
C HIS A 110 3.64 18.80 -8.00
N HIS A 111 4.89 18.32 -7.90
CA HIS A 111 5.32 17.05 -8.48
C HIS A 111 5.55 16.01 -7.38
N ARG A 112 5.23 14.75 -7.69
CA ARG A 112 5.55 13.63 -6.82
C ARG A 112 6.78 12.90 -7.34
N GLY A 113 7.43 12.13 -6.47
CA GLY A 113 8.59 11.32 -6.84
C GLY A 113 9.91 12.06 -6.78
N THR A 114 9.93 13.25 -6.19
CA THR A 114 11.14 14.08 -6.09
C THR A 114 11.67 14.24 -4.67
N LYS A 115 10.89 13.84 -3.66
CA LYS A 115 11.25 14.04 -2.24
C LYS A 115 11.20 12.77 -1.42
N THR A 116 10.13 11.99 -1.57
CA THR A 116 9.86 10.81 -0.73
C THR A 116 9.15 9.75 -1.54
N GLY A 117 9.00 8.57 -0.94
CA GLY A 117 8.19 7.49 -1.48
C GLY A 117 9.03 6.30 -1.95
N TRP A 118 8.33 5.18 -2.16
CA TRP A 118 8.94 3.92 -2.59
C TRP A 118 9.80 4.10 -3.84
N ARG A 119 9.22 4.73 -4.85
CA ARG A 119 9.88 4.93 -6.13
C ARG A 119 11.08 5.89 -6.03
N TYR A 120 10.91 6.98 -5.26
CA TYR A 120 11.99 7.94 -5.02
C TYR A 120 13.20 7.28 -4.35
N GLU A 121 12.95 6.36 -3.42
CA GLU A 121 14.00 5.64 -2.70
C GLU A 121 14.72 4.60 -3.58
N GLY A 122 14.31 4.42 -4.82
CA GLY A 122 14.94 3.48 -5.73
C GLY A 122 14.63 2.02 -5.43
N LEU A 123 13.57 1.75 -4.69
CA LEU A 123 13.17 0.38 -4.36
C LEU A 123 12.51 -0.29 -5.56
N PRO A 124 12.51 -1.64 -5.63
CA PRO A 124 12.01 -2.35 -6.82
C PRO A 124 10.56 -2.04 -7.14
N TRP A 125 10.28 -1.69 -8.39
CA TRP A 125 8.94 -1.44 -8.86
C TRP A 125 8.80 -1.81 -10.33
N GLU A 126 7.57 -2.00 -10.77
CA GLU A 126 7.24 -2.41 -12.14
C GLU A 126 6.05 -1.61 -12.64
N GLN A 127 5.87 -1.66 -13.95
CA GLN A 127 4.77 -0.96 -14.59
C GLN A 127 4.32 -1.76 -15.81
N CYS A 128 3.08 -1.58 -16.18
CA CYS A 128 2.51 -2.28 -17.33
C CYS A 128 3.09 -1.77 -18.64
#